data_ea807cc3532846cb7af4552602c6ae35
#
_entry.id   ea807cc3532846cb7af4552602c6ae35
#
_cell.length_a   1.000
_cell.length_b   1.000
_cell.length_c   1.000
_cell.angle_alpha   90.00
_cell.angle_beta   90.00
_cell.angle_gamma   90.00
#
_symmetry.space_group_name_H-M   'P 1'
#
loop_
_entity.id
_entity.type
_entity.pdbx_description
1 polymer ?
#
loop_
_entity_poly.entity_id
_entity_poly.type
_entity_poly.pdbx_seq_one_letter_code
_entity_poly.pdbx_strand_id
1 'polypeptide(L)'
;QKVDDYQGVVKIDHRFSNSNTISGRLLRNKNDYQEATGNLPGFFALINYQNWNIAATDTHIISPSMINSFVFTYNKIDRRQISVVPGDKTWNDFGAGFTRTFEGSAPAVMHTQVDGYFNAFSRFPLIHFRQNFQFSNTLSWNKGAHFLELGVDVRRQILDMQELFRGDPYIRFGNTWTGEAAADLMLGLPLQFEQIAEAHNFPRTWALGFFAQDDWKVNRQLT
;
A
#
# COMPACT_ATOMS: atom_id res chain seq x y z
N GLN A 1 14.45 17.23 -3.77
CA GLN A 1 13.51 16.30 -3.11
C GLN A 1 14.00 16.02 -1.70
N LYS A 2 13.16 16.28 -0.69
CA LYS A 2 13.48 15.93 0.70
C LYS A 2 12.90 14.55 1.00
N VAL A 3 13.70 13.66 1.56
CA VAL A 3 13.32 12.32 1.97
C VAL A 3 13.84 12.10 3.37
N ASP A 4 12.94 11.79 4.30
CA ASP A 4 13.29 11.39 5.66
C ASP A 4 12.88 9.91 5.81
N ASP A 5 13.86 9.02 5.99
CA ASP A 5 13.64 7.57 6.14
C ASP A 5 14.21 7.08 7.48
N TYR A 6 13.35 6.41 8.24
CA TYR A 6 13.70 5.84 9.55
C TYR A 6 13.32 4.37 9.59
N GLN A 7 14.28 3.51 9.86
CA GLN A 7 14.06 2.08 9.97
C GLN A 7 14.68 1.54 11.25
N GLY A 8 13.93 0.68 11.93
CA GLY A 8 14.39 -0.03 13.10
C GLY A 8 13.97 -1.50 13.05
N VAL A 9 14.86 -2.37 13.49
CA VAL A 9 14.61 -3.81 13.63
C VAL A 9 15.04 -4.27 15.02
N VAL A 10 14.15 -5.01 15.67
CA VAL A 10 14.45 -5.72 16.92
C VAL A 10 14.16 -7.19 16.71
N LYS A 11 15.07 -8.05 17.10
CA LYS A 11 14.90 -9.51 17.11
C LYS A 11 15.24 -10.05 18.48
N ILE A 12 14.42 -10.98 18.96
CA ILE A 12 14.59 -11.70 20.22
C ILE A 12 14.40 -13.18 19.95
N ASP A 13 15.37 -13.98 20.37
CA ASP A 13 15.30 -15.43 20.33
C ASP A 13 15.36 -15.93 21.77
N HIS A 14 14.44 -16.81 22.15
CA HIS A 14 14.41 -17.40 23.49
C HIS A 14 14.18 -18.91 23.43
N ARG A 15 15.04 -19.63 24.11
CA ARG A 15 14.95 -21.09 24.25
C ARG A 15 14.34 -21.42 25.62
N PHE A 16 13.07 -21.82 25.62
CA PHE A 16 12.37 -22.19 26.84
C PHE A 16 12.82 -23.54 27.38
N SER A 17 13.18 -24.48 26.48
CA SER A 17 13.67 -25.82 26.81
C SER A 17 14.51 -26.35 25.66
N ASN A 18 15.01 -27.60 25.84
CA ASN A 18 15.70 -28.30 24.75
C ASN A 18 14.78 -28.60 23.55
N SER A 19 13.47 -28.60 23.77
CA SER A 19 12.45 -28.93 22.77
C SER A 19 11.63 -27.74 22.29
N ASN A 20 11.79 -26.55 22.89
CA ASN A 20 10.98 -25.38 22.47
C ASN A 20 11.80 -24.11 22.37
N THR A 21 11.70 -23.48 21.21
CA THR A 21 12.37 -22.20 20.93
C THR A 21 11.36 -21.24 20.29
N ILE A 22 11.30 -20.02 20.81
CA ILE A 22 10.51 -18.94 20.25
C ILE A 22 11.44 -17.84 19.73
N SER A 23 11.16 -17.34 18.53
CA SER A 23 11.78 -16.15 17.99
C SER A 23 10.73 -15.09 17.68
N GLY A 24 11.06 -13.85 17.99
CA GLY A 24 10.24 -12.69 17.69
C GLY A 24 11.04 -11.63 16.92
N ARG A 25 10.41 -11.02 15.92
CA ARG A 25 10.98 -9.90 15.16
C ARG A 25 9.96 -8.80 15.01
N LEU A 26 10.41 -7.58 15.29
CA LEU A 26 9.69 -6.34 14.99
C LEU A 26 10.52 -5.51 14.02
N LEU A 27 9.93 -5.13 12.90
CA LEU A 27 10.46 -4.11 11.99
C LEU A 27 9.47 -2.95 11.93
N ARG A 28 10.00 -1.75 12.07
CA ARG A 28 9.27 -0.50 11.80
C ARG A 28 10.02 0.31 10.77
N ASN A 29 9.30 0.79 9.77
CA ASN A 29 9.80 1.76 8.82
C ASN A 29 8.84 2.96 8.77
N LYS A 30 9.40 4.17 8.69
CA LYS A 30 8.69 5.41 8.42
C LYS A 30 9.45 6.17 7.35
N ASN A 31 8.74 6.55 6.30
CA ASN A 31 9.28 7.29 5.19
C ASN A 31 8.38 8.49 4.88
N ASP A 32 8.95 9.69 4.97
CA ASP A 32 8.28 10.94 4.65
C ASP A 32 9.01 11.60 3.48
N TYR A 33 8.31 11.87 2.39
CA TYR A 33 8.94 12.50 1.23
C TYR A 33 7.99 13.40 0.46
N GLN A 34 8.61 14.33 -0.31
CA GLN A 34 7.92 15.18 -1.24
C GLN A 34 8.15 14.69 -2.66
N GLU A 35 7.09 14.67 -3.45
CA GLU A 35 7.13 14.35 -4.87
C GLU A 35 6.64 15.56 -5.66
N ALA A 36 7.50 16.13 -6.51
CA ALA A 36 7.09 17.19 -7.41
C ALA A 36 6.08 16.64 -8.42
N THR A 37 5.04 17.42 -8.69
CA THR A 37 3.96 17.05 -9.59
C THR A 37 3.77 18.15 -10.64
N GLY A 38 3.35 17.78 -11.85
CA GLY A 38 3.24 18.74 -12.95
C GLY A 38 4.58 19.35 -13.34
N ASN A 39 4.53 20.49 -14.04
CA ASN A 39 5.70 21.24 -14.49
C ASN A 39 5.76 22.69 -13.99
N LEU A 40 4.87 23.06 -13.05
CA LEU A 40 4.88 24.35 -12.40
C LEU A 40 5.49 24.28 -11.01
N PRO A 41 6.21 25.31 -10.58
CA PRO A 41 6.76 25.39 -9.22
C PRO A 41 5.66 25.40 -8.15
N GLY A 42 5.96 24.79 -6.99
CA GLY A 42 5.06 24.83 -5.84
C GLY A 42 3.96 23.75 -5.84
N PHE A 43 3.81 22.98 -6.90
CA PHE A 43 2.91 21.84 -6.94
C PHE A 43 3.66 20.58 -6.53
N PHE A 44 3.25 19.95 -5.44
CA PHE A 44 3.84 18.71 -4.97
C PHE A 44 2.87 17.88 -4.12
N ALA A 45 3.19 16.63 -3.91
CA ALA A 45 2.53 15.76 -2.96
C ALA A 45 3.44 15.52 -1.74
N LEU A 46 2.87 15.58 -0.56
CA LEU A 46 3.47 15.08 0.67
C LEU A 46 3.03 13.65 0.86
N ILE A 47 3.98 12.74 0.97
CA ILE A 47 3.71 11.32 1.15
C ILE A 47 4.30 10.88 2.47
N ASN A 48 3.43 10.37 3.34
CA ASN A 48 3.78 9.71 4.58
C ASN A 48 3.51 8.22 4.42
N TYR A 49 4.52 7.41 4.66
CA TYR A 49 4.44 5.98 4.59
C TYR A 49 4.95 5.36 5.88
N GLN A 50 4.15 4.55 6.52
CA GLN A 50 4.52 3.82 7.73
C GLN A 50 4.26 2.34 7.55
N ASN A 51 5.25 1.53 7.90
CA ASN A 51 5.14 0.08 7.85
C ASN A 51 5.54 -0.54 9.20
N TRP A 52 4.76 -1.51 9.64
CA TRP A 52 5.05 -2.38 10.76
C TRP A 52 5.04 -3.81 10.27
N ASN A 53 6.07 -4.56 10.59
CA ASN A 53 6.12 -5.99 10.38
C ASN A 53 6.51 -6.67 11.68
N ILE A 54 5.62 -7.52 12.18
CA ILE A 54 5.82 -8.35 13.36
C ILE A 54 5.78 -9.79 12.91
N ALA A 55 6.78 -10.57 13.32
CA ALA A 55 6.80 -12.01 13.11
C ALA A 55 7.14 -12.70 14.43
N ALA A 56 6.44 -13.78 14.72
CA ALA A 56 6.74 -14.69 15.82
C ALA A 56 6.77 -16.11 15.30
N THR A 57 7.80 -16.85 15.65
CA THR A 57 7.95 -18.25 15.27
C THR A 57 8.12 -19.08 16.54
N ASP A 58 7.30 -20.12 16.70
CA ASP A 58 7.50 -21.16 17.70
C ASP A 58 7.94 -22.45 17.01
N THR A 59 9.05 -23.00 17.44
CA THR A 59 9.55 -24.30 16.98
C THR A 59 9.54 -25.28 18.17
N HIS A 60 8.71 -26.30 18.05
CA HIS A 60 8.54 -27.31 19.07
C HIS A 60 8.97 -28.70 18.57
N ILE A 61 10.00 -29.26 19.20
CA ILE A 61 10.46 -30.63 18.97
C ILE A 61 9.56 -31.55 19.82
N ILE A 62 8.57 -32.17 19.18
CA ILE A 62 7.63 -33.08 19.85
C ILE A 62 8.31 -34.41 20.20
N SER A 63 9.17 -34.88 19.27
CA SER A 63 10.00 -36.07 19.45
C SER A 63 11.24 -35.98 18.58
N PRO A 64 12.24 -36.90 18.72
CA PRO A 64 13.40 -36.92 17.83
C PRO A 64 13.07 -37.03 16.33
N SER A 65 11.85 -37.48 15.99
CA SER A 65 11.37 -37.65 14.61
C SER A 65 10.28 -36.68 14.23
N MET A 66 9.82 -35.79 15.12
CA MET A 66 8.65 -34.92 14.85
C MET A 66 8.89 -33.50 15.38
N ILE A 67 8.74 -32.54 14.48
CA ILE A 67 8.89 -31.11 14.75
C ILE A 67 7.63 -30.39 14.29
N ASN A 68 7.12 -29.50 15.13
CA ASN A 68 6.08 -28.54 14.75
C ASN A 68 6.68 -27.15 14.68
N SER A 69 6.33 -26.41 13.65
CA SER A 69 6.68 -25.01 13.48
C SER A 69 5.41 -24.19 13.29
N PHE A 70 5.18 -23.24 14.18
CA PHE A 70 4.10 -22.27 14.07
C PHE A 70 4.70 -20.88 13.78
N VAL A 71 4.13 -20.17 12.79
CA VAL A 71 4.54 -18.82 12.43
C VAL A 71 3.32 -17.91 12.44
N PHE A 72 3.42 -16.84 13.19
CA PHE A 72 2.51 -15.71 13.14
C PHE A 72 3.19 -14.52 12.48
N THR A 73 2.53 -13.88 11.53
CA THR A 73 2.99 -12.63 10.92
C THR A 73 1.88 -11.60 10.91
N TYR A 74 2.21 -10.39 11.35
CA TYR A 74 1.37 -9.21 11.21
C TYR A 74 2.10 -8.16 10.40
N ASN A 75 1.46 -7.66 9.35
CA ASN A 75 1.95 -6.55 8.56
C ASN A 75 0.92 -5.44 8.51
N LYS A 76 1.34 -4.20 8.81
CA LYS A 76 0.52 -3.01 8.71
C LYS A 76 1.21 -1.99 7.83
N ILE A 77 0.49 -1.48 6.84
CA ILE A 77 0.91 -0.36 5.99
C ILE A 77 -0.12 0.75 6.17
N ASP A 78 0.36 1.96 6.51
CA ASP A 78 -0.41 3.20 6.51
C ASP A 78 0.29 4.15 5.55
N ARG A 79 -0.35 4.45 4.43
CA ARG A 79 0.13 5.41 3.44
C ARG A 79 -0.87 6.54 3.31
N ARG A 80 -0.38 7.75 3.53
CA ARG A 80 -1.16 8.98 3.35
C ARG A 80 -0.48 9.87 2.33
N GLN A 81 -1.27 10.45 1.46
CA GLN A 81 -0.82 11.41 0.45
C GLN A 81 -1.67 12.64 0.55
N ILE A 82 -1.02 13.79 0.63
CA ILE A 82 -1.67 15.10 0.71
C ILE A 82 -1.19 15.93 -0.46
N SER A 83 -2.12 16.54 -1.16
CA SER A 83 -1.82 17.51 -2.22
C SER A 83 -1.35 18.82 -1.63
N VAL A 84 -0.40 19.45 -2.28
CA VAL A 84 -0.02 20.84 -2.00
C VAL A 84 -0.08 21.65 -3.27
N VAL A 85 -0.83 22.74 -3.18
CA VAL A 85 -1.05 23.71 -4.26
C VAL A 85 -0.56 25.08 -3.78
N PRO A 86 0.12 25.87 -4.58
CA PRO A 86 0.59 27.21 -4.20
C PRO A 86 -0.54 28.07 -3.64
N GLY A 87 -0.37 28.56 -2.40
CA GLY A 87 -1.33 29.44 -1.72
C GLY A 87 -2.69 28.79 -1.44
N ASP A 88 -2.76 27.43 -1.42
CA ASP A 88 -3.98 26.64 -1.23
C ASP A 88 -5.14 27.05 -2.16
N LYS A 89 -4.81 27.56 -3.34
CA LYS A 89 -5.79 28.05 -4.32
C LYS A 89 -6.50 26.93 -5.04
N THR A 90 -7.76 27.14 -5.29
CA THR A 90 -8.65 26.27 -6.04
C THR A 90 -9.22 27.01 -7.26
N TRP A 91 -9.88 26.30 -8.14
CA TRP A 91 -10.62 26.91 -9.24
C TRP A 91 -11.72 27.89 -8.75
N ASN A 92 -12.31 27.62 -7.58
CA ASN A 92 -13.35 28.47 -7.00
C ASN A 92 -12.80 29.84 -6.54
N ASP A 93 -11.52 29.90 -6.13
CA ASP A 93 -10.86 31.17 -5.83
C ASP A 93 -10.71 32.07 -7.07
N PHE A 94 -10.84 31.49 -8.25
CA PHE A 94 -10.84 32.18 -9.55
C PHE A 94 -12.23 32.32 -10.15
N GLY A 95 -13.30 32.04 -9.37
CA GLY A 95 -14.68 32.27 -9.79
C GLY A 95 -15.30 31.12 -10.60
N ALA A 96 -14.69 29.95 -10.67
CA ALA A 96 -15.18 28.84 -11.50
C ALA A 96 -16.48 28.17 -10.97
N GLY A 97 -16.78 28.26 -9.67
CA GLY A 97 -18.03 27.76 -9.09
C GLY A 97 -18.18 26.24 -9.10
N PHE A 98 -17.10 25.49 -9.05
CA PHE A 98 -17.14 24.01 -9.01
C PHE A 98 -17.55 23.50 -7.64
N THR A 99 -18.41 22.48 -7.63
CA THR A 99 -18.75 21.72 -6.41
C THR A 99 -17.86 20.49 -6.32
N ARG A 100 -17.27 20.29 -5.15
CA ARG A 100 -16.50 19.06 -4.87
C ARG A 100 -17.44 17.85 -4.80
N THR A 101 -16.96 16.70 -5.24
CA THR A 101 -17.74 15.45 -5.23
C THR A 101 -17.50 14.60 -3.97
N PHE A 102 -16.80 15.14 -2.98
CA PHE A 102 -16.54 14.47 -1.71
C PHE A 102 -16.73 15.44 -0.54
N GLU A 103 -17.03 14.88 0.63
CA GLU A 103 -17.15 15.63 1.86
C GLU A 103 -15.82 15.59 2.63
N GLY A 104 -15.52 16.68 3.35
CA GLY A 104 -14.37 16.75 4.25
C GLY A 104 -13.39 17.85 3.92
N SER A 105 -12.35 17.93 4.77
CA SER A 105 -11.33 18.98 4.75
C SER A 105 -10.07 18.60 3.97
N ALA A 106 -10.16 17.63 3.06
CA ALA A 106 -9.00 17.30 2.23
C ALA A 106 -8.54 18.54 1.44
N PRO A 107 -7.23 18.81 1.36
CA PRO A 107 -6.71 19.93 0.59
C PRO A 107 -7.23 19.89 -0.83
N ALA A 108 -7.51 21.06 -1.38
CA ALA A 108 -7.96 21.18 -2.76
C ALA A 108 -6.90 20.69 -3.74
N VAL A 109 -7.34 20.08 -4.82
CA VAL A 109 -6.50 19.69 -5.94
C VAL A 109 -6.83 20.60 -7.10
N MET A 110 -5.84 21.34 -7.59
CA MET A 110 -5.97 22.07 -8.83
C MET A 110 -5.27 21.28 -9.92
N HIS A 111 -6.06 20.71 -10.84
CA HIS A 111 -5.49 19.94 -11.95
C HIS A 111 -5.93 20.57 -13.27
N THR A 112 -5.02 21.40 -13.83
CA THR A 112 -5.23 22.09 -15.07
C THR A 112 -4.08 21.82 -16.02
N GLN A 113 -4.39 21.32 -17.18
CA GLN A 113 -3.44 21.12 -18.26
C GLN A 113 -3.76 22.04 -19.42
N VAL A 114 -2.77 22.80 -19.87
CA VAL A 114 -2.83 23.58 -21.11
C VAL A 114 -1.76 23.05 -22.04
N ASP A 115 -2.19 22.41 -23.12
CA ASP A 115 -1.30 21.67 -24.02
C ASP A 115 -0.26 22.61 -24.64
N GLY A 116 1.00 22.18 -24.57
CA GLY A 116 2.14 22.98 -25.02
C GLY A 116 2.62 24.07 -24.07
N TYR A 117 1.89 24.36 -22.99
CA TYR A 117 2.22 25.46 -22.06
C TYR A 117 2.57 24.98 -20.67
N PHE A 118 1.58 24.42 -19.95
CA PHE A 118 1.82 23.98 -18.57
C PHE A 118 0.86 22.88 -18.13
N ASN A 119 1.27 22.21 -17.07
CA ASN A 119 0.44 21.29 -16.29
C ASN A 119 0.54 21.66 -14.80
N ALA A 120 -0.49 22.37 -14.32
CA ALA A 120 -0.70 22.66 -12.92
C ALA A 120 -1.36 21.41 -12.29
N PHE A 121 -0.53 20.52 -11.75
CA PHE A 121 -1.00 19.26 -11.24
C PHE A 121 -0.49 19.02 -9.82
N SER A 122 -1.39 18.72 -8.92
CA SER A 122 -1.09 18.10 -7.65
C SER A 122 -1.76 16.73 -7.58
N ARG A 123 -1.09 15.74 -6.97
CA ARG A 123 -1.69 14.43 -6.79
C ARG A 123 -2.91 14.52 -5.89
N PHE A 124 -3.92 13.73 -6.18
CA PHE A 124 -5.11 13.64 -5.34
C PHE A 124 -4.77 13.10 -3.94
N PRO A 125 -5.49 13.54 -2.91
CA PRO A 125 -5.39 12.97 -1.59
C PRO A 125 -5.78 11.49 -1.59
N LEU A 126 -5.00 10.68 -0.87
CA LEU A 126 -5.34 9.27 -0.66
C LEU A 126 -4.94 8.82 0.75
N ILE A 127 -5.71 7.87 1.25
CA ILE A 127 -5.42 7.13 2.48
C ILE A 127 -5.51 5.65 2.14
N HIS A 128 -4.39 4.94 2.27
CA HIS A 128 -4.35 3.49 2.12
C HIS A 128 -3.90 2.88 3.43
N PHE A 129 -4.81 2.19 4.07
CA PHE A 129 -4.56 1.43 5.27
C PHE A 129 -4.73 -0.05 4.97
N ARG A 130 -3.65 -0.82 5.15
CA ARG A 130 -3.64 -2.25 4.92
C ARG A 130 -3.12 -2.98 6.14
N GLN A 131 -3.85 -4.02 6.53
CA GLN A 131 -3.43 -4.97 7.54
C GLN A 131 -3.46 -6.38 6.96
N ASN A 132 -2.46 -7.17 7.31
CA ASN A 132 -2.36 -8.56 6.93
C ASN A 132 -1.97 -9.38 8.16
N PHE A 133 -2.81 -10.34 8.51
CA PHE A 133 -2.56 -11.33 9.55
C PHE A 133 -2.35 -12.67 8.85
N GLN A 134 -1.28 -13.36 9.20
CA GLN A 134 -0.99 -14.68 8.67
C GLN A 134 -0.63 -15.63 9.83
N PHE A 135 -1.20 -16.80 9.79
CA PHE A 135 -0.93 -17.91 10.69
C PHE A 135 -0.58 -19.11 9.85
N SER A 136 0.62 -19.64 10.05
CA SER A 136 1.09 -20.83 9.35
C SER A 136 1.51 -21.86 10.37
N ASN A 137 1.17 -23.11 10.14
CA ASN A 137 1.65 -24.23 10.95
C ASN A 137 2.13 -25.35 10.04
N THR A 138 3.30 -25.90 10.34
CA THR A 138 3.89 -27.03 9.62
C THR A 138 4.29 -28.09 10.63
N LEU A 139 3.86 -29.31 10.38
CA LEU A 139 4.27 -30.50 11.08
C LEU A 139 5.19 -31.30 10.17
N SER A 140 6.45 -31.49 10.57
CA SER A 140 7.43 -32.32 9.88
C SER A 140 7.64 -33.62 10.67
N TRP A 141 7.53 -34.77 10.01
CA TRP A 141 7.60 -36.06 10.63
C TRP A 141 8.44 -37.07 9.83
N ASN A 142 9.54 -37.52 10.42
CA ASN A 142 10.35 -38.62 9.90
C ASN A 142 9.77 -39.96 10.36
N LYS A 143 9.29 -40.80 9.43
CA LYS A 143 8.72 -42.09 9.72
C LYS A 143 9.33 -43.18 8.82
N GLY A 144 10.39 -43.81 9.29
CA GLY A 144 11.11 -44.82 8.52
C GLY A 144 11.75 -44.26 7.26
N ALA A 145 11.28 -44.69 6.08
CA ALA A 145 11.77 -44.20 4.77
C ALA A 145 11.03 -42.93 4.28
N HIS A 146 10.07 -42.42 5.04
CA HIS A 146 9.23 -41.27 4.68
C HIS A 146 9.60 -40.03 5.48
N PHE A 147 9.67 -38.88 4.82
CA PHE A 147 9.66 -37.57 5.44
C PHE A 147 8.38 -36.85 5.04
N LEU A 148 7.48 -36.76 6.00
CA LEU A 148 6.15 -36.16 5.80
C LEU A 148 6.14 -34.72 6.28
N GLU A 149 5.58 -33.82 5.47
CA GLU A 149 5.25 -32.48 5.86
C GLU A 149 3.78 -32.18 5.62
N LEU A 150 3.12 -31.71 6.67
CA LEU A 150 1.72 -31.29 6.64
C LEU A 150 1.64 -29.84 7.07
N GLY A 151 0.96 -29.00 6.30
CA GLY A 151 0.87 -27.61 6.67
C GLY A 151 -0.47 -26.97 6.39
N VAL A 152 -0.72 -25.91 7.15
CA VAL A 152 -1.87 -25.01 6.99
C VAL A 152 -1.39 -23.56 7.01
N ASP A 153 -1.97 -22.74 6.14
CA ASP A 153 -1.76 -21.29 6.08
C ASP A 153 -3.12 -20.60 6.08
N VAL A 154 -3.30 -19.66 6.99
CA VAL A 154 -4.51 -18.87 7.14
C VAL A 154 -4.12 -17.40 7.06
N ARG A 155 -4.68 -16.67 6.10
CA ARG A 155 -4.45 -15.23 5.93
C ARG A 155 -5.75 -14.46 6.02
N ARG A 156 -5.72 -13.36 6.77
CA ARG A 156 -6.75 -12.34 6.75
C ARG A 156 -6.15 -11.03 6.27
N GLN A 157 -6.69 -10.51 5.19
CA GLN A 157 -6.34 -9.19 4.67
C GLN A 157 -7.48 -8.20 4.94
N ILE A 158 -7.11 -7.04 5.41
CA ILE A 158 -7.98 -5.91 5.68
C ILE A 158 -7.40 -4.75 4.89
N LEU A 159 -8.16 -4.25 3.95
CA LEU A 159 -7.80 -3.08 3.16
C LEU A 159 -8.85 -2.00 3.37
N ASP A 160 -8.38 -0.79 3.57
CA ASP A 160 -9.18 0.40 3.73
C ASP A 160 -8.55 1.47 2.84
N MET A 161 -9.24 1.81 1.75
CA MET A 161 -8.74 2.71 0.72
C MET A 161 -9.74 3.81 0.48
N GLN A 162 -9.30 5.03 0.70
CA GLN A 162 -10.00 6.24 0.31
C GLN A 162 -9.15 6.96 -0.73
N GLU A 163 -9.71 7.16 -1.90
CA GLU A 163 -9.06 7.85 -3.00
C GLU A 163 -9.95 8.97 -3.51
N LEU A 164 -9.44 10.19 -3.43
CA LEU A 164 -10.15 11.39 -3.91
C LEU A 164 -9.69 11.75 -5.33
N PHE A 165 -9.47 10.72 -6.15
CA PHE A 165 -9.06 10.91 -7.54
C PHE A 165 -10.10 11.73 -8.29
N ARG A 166 -9.69 12.91 -8.79
CA ARG A 166 -10.57 13.84 -9.50
C ARG A 166 -11.87 14.23 -8.78
N GLY A 167 -11.87 14.17 -7.46
CA GLY A 167 -12.94 14.75 -6.66
C GLY A 167 -13.02 16.27 -6.81
N ASP A 168 -11.87 16.92 -6.99
CA ASP A 168 -11.75 18.25 -7.58
C ASP A 168 -11.57 18.12 -9.10
N PRO A 169 -12.05 19.07 -9.91
CA PRO A 169 -12.07 18.95 -11.36
C PRO A 169 -10.67 18.84 -12.00
N TYR A 170 -10.55 17.97 -12.98
CA TYR A 170 -9.51 18.02 -13.98
C TYR A 170 -10.00 18.74 -15.21
N ILE A 171 -9.26 19.76 -15.64
CA ILE A 171 -9.61 20.56 -16.81
C ILE A 171 -8.41 20.58 -17.75
N ARG A 172 -8.63 20.19 -18.99
CA ARG A 172 -7.61 20.26 -20.04
C ARG A 172 -8.07 21.20 -21.16
N PHE A 173 -7.18 22.10 -21.54
CA PHE A 173 -7.32 22.97 -22.68
C PHE A 173 -6.38 22.51 -23.80
N GLY A 174 -6.92 22.27 -24.96
CA GLY A 174 -6.19 21.88 -26.17
C GLY A 174 -6.28 22.97 -27.21
N ASN A 175 -6.01 22.63 -28.44
CA ASN A 175 -6.10 23.53 -29.58
C ASN A 175 -7.36 23.30 -30.43
N THR A 176 -8.42 22.79 -29.83
CA THR A 176 -9.59 22.27 -30.55
C THR A 176 -10.50 23.39 -31.08
N TRP A 177 -10.68 24.44 -30.31
CA TRP A 177 -11.69 25.47 -30.61
C TRP A 177 -11.12 26.65 -31.37
N THR A 178 -10.00 27.17 -30.93
CA THR A 178 -9.36 28.37 -31.55
C THR A 178 -8.13 28.02 -32.39
N GLY A 179 -7.67 26.75 -32.32
CA GLY A 179 -6.40 26.33 -32.87
C GLY A 179 -5.20 26.56 -31.93
N GLU A 180 -5.43 27.13 -30.72
CA GLU A 180 -4.40 27.51 -29.77
C GLU A 180 -4.87 27.25 -28.33
N ALA A 181 -4.16 26.40 -27.58
CA ALA A 181 -4.60 25.98 -26.28
C ALA A 181 -4.67 27.11 -25.24
N ALA A 182 -3.76 28.08 -25.33
CA ALA A 182 -3.79 29.25 -24.45
C ALA A 182 -5.02 30.15 -24.75
N ALA A 183 -5.42 30.29 -25.99
CA ALA A 183 -6.63 31.01 -26.35
C ALA A 183 -7.90 30.29 -25.91
N ASP A 184 -7.93 28.95 -26.02
CA ASP A 184 -9.02 28.14 -25.51
C ASP A 184 -9.15 28.28 -23.98
N LEU A 185 -8.03 28.33 -23.23
CA LEU A 185 -8.03 28.63 -21.79
C LEU A 185 -8.62 30.04 -21.51
N MET A 186 -8.17 31.07 -22.22
CA MET A 186 -8.62 32.44 -22.01
C MET A 186 -10.12 32.63 -22.28
N LEU A 187 -10.67 31.84 -23.19
CA LEU A 187 -12.10 31.84 -23.53
C LEU A 187 -12.91 30.85 -22.65
N GLY A 188 -12.26 30.08 -21.80
CA GLY A 188 -12.94 29.08 -20.97
C GLY A 188 -13.53 27.92 -21.78
N LEU A 189 -12.87 27.51 -22.87
CA LEU A 189 -13.31 26.46 -23.78
C LEU A 189 -12.47 25.18 -23.56
N PRO A 190 -12.79 24.34 -22.58
CA PRO A 190 -11.99 23.14 -22.30
C PRO A 190 -12.18 22.09 -23.41
N LEU A 191 -11.10 21.35 -23.66
CA LEU A 191 -11.14 20.12 -24.45
C LEU A 191 -11.71 18.95 -23.61
N GLN A 192 -11.40 18.94 -22.32
CA GLN A 192 -11.78 17.86 -21.40
C GLN A 192 -12.10 18.42 -20.03
N PHE A 193 -13.19 17.93 -19.46
CA PHE A 193 -13.55 18.13 -18.06
C PHE A 193 -13.86 16.77 -17.44
N GLU A 194 -13.23 16.47 -16.32
CA GLU A 194 -13.50 15.27 -15.57
C GLU A 194 -13.66 15.57 -14.08
N GLN A 195 -14.69 14.99 -13.50
CA GLN A 195 -14.93 14.99 -12.08
C GLN A 195 -15.54 13.64 -11.67
N ILE A 196 -15.01 13.02 -10.64
CA ILE A 196 -15.40 11.67 -10.21
C ILE A 196 -15.76 11.72 -8.72
N ALA A 197 -16.77 10.93 -8.34
CA ALA A 197 -17.13 10.77 -6.94
C ALA A 197 -16.03 10.04 -6.17
N GLU A 198 -15.97 10.29 -4.87
CA GLU A 198 -15.05 9.60 -3.97
C GLU A 198 -15.18 8.09 -4.08
N ALA A 199 -14.04 7.41 -4.19
CA ALA A 199 -13.97 5.96 -4.15
C ALA A 199 -13.51 5.50 -2.76
N HIS A 200 -14.40 4.82 -2.05
CA HIS A 200 -14.12 4.16 -0.77
C HIS A 200 -14.23 2.65 -0.95
N ASN A 201 -13.13 1.95 -0.69
CA ASN A 201 -13.05 0.51 -0.84
C ASN A 201 -12.60 -0.13 0.48
N PHE A 202 -13.38 -1.12 0.96
CA PHE A 202 -13.15 -1.81 2.23
C PHE A 202 -13.06 -3.33 2.07
N PRO A 203 -12.24 -3.88 1.17
CA PRO A 203 -12.18 -5.32 1.01
C PRO A 203 -11.64 -6.00 2.27
N ARG A 204 -12.25 -7.14 2.57
CA ARG A 204 -11.88 -8.03 3.67
C ARG A 204 -11.79 -9.43 3.09
N THR A 205 -10.60 -10.00 3.05
CA THR A 205 -10.36 -11.27 2.37
C THR A 205 -9.80 -12.28 3.35
N TRP A 206 -10.26 -13.52 3.24
CA TRP A 206 -9.66 -14.70 3.85
C TRP A 206 -9.05 -15.57 2.76
N ALA A 207 -7.85 -16.08 3.02
CA ALA A 207 -7.22 -17.10 2.20
C ALA A 207 -6.84 -18.27 3.10
N LEU A 208 -7.14 -19.48 2.67
CA LEU A 208 -6.85 -20.73 3.36
C LEU A 208 -6.04 -21.61 2.42
N GLY A 209 -4.92 -22.12 2.90
CA GLY A 209 -4.07 -23.04 2.17
C GLY A 209 -3.76 -24.28 3.03
N PHE A 210 -3.71 -25.43 2.41
CA PHE A 210 -3.30 -26.68 3.01
C PHE A 210 -2.32 -27.36 2.08
N PHE A 211 -1.31 -28.01 2.65
CA PHE A 211 -0.43 -28.85 1.87
C PHE A 211 -0.08 -30.14 2.62
N ALA A 212 0.24 -31.17 1.86
CA ALA A 212 0.82 -32.42 2.32
C ALA A 212 1.90 -32.84 1.33
N GLN A 213 3.06 -33.15 1.85
CA GLN A 213 4.21 -33.59 1.07
C GLN A 213 4.77 -34.86 1.71
N ASP A 214 5.24 -35.80 0.88
CA ASP A 214 5.97 -36.99 1.32
C ASP A 214 7.23 -37.14 0.46
N ASP A 215 8.38 -37.11 1.10
CA ASP A 215 9.66 -37.48 0.49
C ASP A 215 9.97 -38.92 0.87
N TRP A 216 9.67 -39.83 -0.04
CA TRP A 216 9.83 -41.25 0.17
C TRP A 216 11.16 -41.78 -0.40
N LYS A 217 12.05 -42.15 0.48
CA LYS A 217 13.30 -42.80 0.13
C LYS A 217 13.08 -44.29 -0.18
N VAL A 218 12.75 -44.60 -1.43
CA VAL A 218 12.43 -45.97 -1.91
C VAL A 218 13.63 -46.89 -1.78
N ASN A 219 14.82 -46.39 -2.10
CA ASN A 219 16.09 -47.11 -1.91
C ASN A 219 17.27 -46.11 -1.81
N ARG A 220 18.52 -46.58 -1.85
CA ARG A 220 19.71 -45.70 -1.74
C ARG A 220 19.91 -44.73 -2.93
N GLN A 221 19.26 -44.97 -4.07
CA GLN A 221 19.44 -44.22 -5.31
C GLN A 221 18.19 -43.48 -5.74
N LEU A 222 17.02 -43.72 -5.12
CA LEU A 222 15.73 -43.13 -5.50
C LEU A 222 15.00 -42.60 -4.26
N THR A 223 14.67 -41.32 -4.33
CA THR A 223 13.80 -40.58 -3.39
C THR A 223 12.61 -40.03 -4.12
#